data_9dd1be5292195fdd8d8b4ed6f1f550ea
#
_entry.id   9dd1be5292195fdd8d8b4ed6f1f550ea
#
_cell.length_a   1.000
_cell.length_b   1.000
_cell.length_c   1.000
_cell.angle_alpha   90.00
_cell.angle_beta   90.00
_cell.angle_gamma   90.00
#
_symmetry.space_group_name_H-M   'P 1'
#
loop_
_entity.id
_entity.type
_entity.pdbx_description
1 polymer ?
#
loop_
_entity_poly.entity_id
_entity_poly.type
_entity_poly.pdbx_seq_one_letter_code
_entity_poly.pdbx_strand_id
1 'polypeptide(L)'
;MTDPVLRIVVVPATKQSRTYEVSYRRLRLLRGLGVVVGTVAAFMIATYAYMVSRHSHMLELEAQVALMRAEQERIPALLRRLGTVESQYADIRNLFDADGSGAPSELWLPPPGALNRSSGTDEGRGGQPDGWPLTEPGFITRRLLADGEQAHPGLDIAIPTGSYIRAAAAGRVVEVGEADSIFGKYVRIDHENGYVTLYAHASHTSVQLGEEVRKSEVIALSGSTGESTAPHLHFEILLEGETVDPLELVTQP
;
A
#
# COMPACT_ATOMS: atom_id res chain seq x y z
N MET A 1 -28.64 -55.58 44.62
CA MET A 1 -28.96 -54.94 43.37
C MET A 1 -27.92 -55.38 42.33
N THR A 2 -28.32 -56.25 41.40
CA THR A 2 -27.42 -56.79 40.36
C THR A 2 -27.22 -55.75 39.31
N ASP A 3 -25.95 -55.38 39.03
CA ASP A 3 -25.62 -54.45 37.96
C ASP A 3 -26.13 -55.00 36.62
N PRO A 4 -26.80 -54.17 35.79
CA PRO A 4 -27.27 -54.64 34.48
C PRO A 4 -26.07 -54.97 33.59
N VAL A 5 -26.12 -56.09 32.89
CA VAL A 5 -25.06 -56.66 32.04
C VAL A 5 -25.53 -56.69 30.59
N LEU A 6 -24.76 -56.17 29.66
CA LEU A 6 -25.00 -56.32 28.23
C LEU A 6 -24.37 -57.66 27.76
N ARG A 7 -25.18 -58.57 27.19
CA ARG A 7 -24.69 -59.80 26.60
C ARG A 7 -24.59 -59.66 25.07
N ILE A 8 -23.41 -59.76 24.56
CA ILE A 8 -23.15 -59.77 23.11
C ILE A 8 -22.85 -61.20 22.71
N VAL A 9 -23.74 -61.77 21.90
CA VAL A 9 -23.57 -63.16 21.39
C VAL A 9 -23.05 -63.01 19.95
N VAL A 10 -21.80 -63.42 19.73
CA VAL A 10 -21.21 -63.46 18.39
C VAL A 10 -21.38 -64.90 17.86
N VAL A 11 -22.19 -65.05 16.80
CA VAL A 11 -22.44 -66.33 16.13
C VAL A 11 -21.72 -66.33 14.80
N PRO A 12 -20.50 -66.87 14.72
CA PRO A 12 -19.81 -67.05 13.44
C PRO A 12 -20.43 -68.21 12.67
N ALA A 13 -20.46 -68.15 11.32
CA ALA A 13 -21.10 -69.13 10.46
C ALA A 13 -20.53 -70.51 10.53
N THR A 14 -19.33 -70.75 11.11
CA THR A 14 -18.60 -72.05 11.12
C THR A 14 -17.99 -72.42 12.46
N LYS A 15 -18.20 -71.72 13.58
CA LYS A 15 -17.61 -71.95 14.90
C LYS A 15 -18.66 -71.77 16.01
N GLN A 16 -18.37 -72.36 17.19
CA GLN A 16 -19.22 -72.19 18.36
C GLN A 16 -19.45 -70.77 18.78
N SER A 17 -20.69 -70.39 19.11
CA SER A 17 -21.06 -69.06 19.57
C SER A 17 -20.30 -68.69 20.84
N ARG A 18 -19.77 -67.50 20.86
CA ARG A 18 -19.12 -66.93 22.05
C ARG A 18 -19.98 -65.79 22.58
N THR A 19 -20.27 -65.91 23.91
CA THR A 19 -21.02 -64.84 24.63
C THR A 19 -20.05 -63.99 25.43
N TYR A 20 -20.11 -62.70 25.21
CA TYR A 20 -19.34 -61.74 25.97
C TYR A 20 -20.28 -60.95 26.89
N GLU A 21 -19.98 -60.90 28.16
CA GLU A 21 -20.72 -60.13 29.15
C GLU A 21 -19.96 -58.89 29.50
N VAL A 22 -20.55 -57.71 29.20
CA VAL A 22 -19.96 -56.38 29.47
C VAL A 22 -20.84 -55.63 30.46
N SER A 23 -20.30 -55.33 31.65
CA SER A 23 -20.97 -54.50 32.65
C SER A 23 -21.19 -53.08 32.17
N TYR A 24 -22.36 -52.50 32.41
CA TYR A 24 -22.67 -51.11 32.10
C TYR A 24 -21.71 -50.12 32.76
N ARG A 25 -21.09 -50.43 33.87
CA ARG A 25 -20.02 -49.63 34.50
C ARG A 25 -18.79 -49.54 33.59
N ARG A 26 -18.36 -50.66 33.00
CA ARG A 26 -17.22 -50.67 32.06
C ARG A 26 -17.54 -49.89 30.79
N LEU A 27 -18.77 -50.01 30.30
CA LEU A 27 -19.21 -49.27 29.12
C LEU A 27 -19.22 -47.76 29.35
N ARG A 28 -19.68 -47.30 30.52
CA ARG A 28 -19.62 -45.87 30.91
C ARG A 28 -18.18 -45.38 31.06
N LEU A 29 -17.30 -46.17 31.67
CA LEU A 29 -15.89 -45.83 31.80
C LEU A 29 -15.19 -45.73 30.42
N LEU A 30 -15.45 -46.69 29.52
CA LEU A 30 -14.92 -46.66 28.15
C LEU A 30 -15.43 -45.45 27.36
N ARG A 31 -16.72 -45.11 27.50
CA ARG A 31 -17.30 -43.93 26.90
C ARG A 31 -16.67 -42.64 27.46
N GLY A 32 -16.49 -42.56 28.79
CA GLY A 32 -15.82 -41.44 29.45
C GLY A 32 -14.36 -41.30 29.00
N LEU A 33 -13.63 -42.40 28.92
CA LEU A 33 -12.25 -42.44 28.44
C LEU A 33 -12.17 -42.00 26.97
N GLY A 34 -13.11 -42.44 26.12
CA GLY A 34 -13.19 -42.04 24.71
C GLY A 34 -13.41 -40.51 24.55
N VAL A 35 -14.28 -39.93 25.40
CA VAL A 35 -14.50 -38.47 25.39
C VAL A 35 -13.23 -37.73 25.83
N VAL A 36 -12.55 -38.17 26.88
CA VAL A 36 -11.30 -37.55 27.35
C VAL A 36 -10.20 -37.64 26.28
N VAL A 37 -10.02 -38.80 25.66
CA VAL A 37 -9.04 -38.98 24.58
C VAL A 37 -9.39 -38.09 23.39
N GLY A 38 -10.67 -37.99 23.00
CA GLY A 38 -11.14 -37.13 21.92
C GLY A 38 -10.91 -35.67 22.19
N THR A 39 -11.17 -35.19 23.43
CA THR A 39 -10.92 -33.78 23.80
C THR A 39 -9.44 -33.45 23.84
N VAL A 40 -8.58 -34.33 24.33
CA VAL A 40 -7.11 -34.14 24.29
C VAL A 40 -6.58 -34.10 22.86
N ALA A 41 -7.07 -35.02 21.99
CA ALA A 41 -6.68 -35.01 20.58
C ALA A 41 -7.12 -33.73 19.87
N ALA A 42 -8.36 -33.26 20.08
CA ALA A 42 -8.85 -32.02 19.54
C ALA A 42 -8.02 -30.80 20.01
N PHE A 43 -7.67 -30.79 21.31
CA PHE A 43 -6.81 -29.72 21.86
C PHE A 43 -5.40 -29.73 21.24
N MET A 44 -4.81 -30.93 21.05
CA MET A 44 -3.49 -31.02 20.39
C MET A 44 -3.54 -30.57 18.95
N ILE A 45 -4.59 -30.89 18.19
CA ILE A 45 -4.76 -30.44 16.82
C ILE A 45 -4.92 -28.90 16.78
N ALA A 46 -5.72 -28.31 17.66
CA ALA A 46 -5.93 -26.88 17.75
C ALA A 46 -4.62 -26.11 18.09
N THR A 47 -3.86 -26.62 19.07
CA THR A 47 -2.56 -26.02 19.44
C THR A 47 -1.52 -26.16 18.33
N TYR A 48 -1.50 -27.29 17.62
CA TYR A 48 -0.63 -27.45 16.46
C TYR A 48 -0.99 -26.50 15.33
N ALA A 49 -2.27 -26.37 14.98
CA ALA A 49 -2.75 -25.43 13.98
C ALA A 49 -2.42 -23.98 14.33
N TYR A 50 -2.60 -23.59 15.60
CA TYR A 50 -2.21 -22.28 16.11
C TYR A 50 -0.70 -22.02 15.99
N MET A 51 0.12 -23.02 16.33
CA MET A 51 1.57 -22.90 16.25
C MET A 51 2.07 -22.76 14.80
N VAL A 52 1.48 -23.52 13.87
CA VAL A 52 1.79 -23.42 12.42
C VAL A 52 1.39 -22.06 11.85
N SER A 53 0.18 -21.58 12.19
CA SER A 53 -0.29 -20.25 11.76
C SER A 53 0.63 -19.13 12.26
N ARG A 54 1.09 -19.21 13.51
CA ARG A 54 2.01 -18.21 14.07
C ARG A 54 3.40 -18.26 13.42
N HIS A 55 3.86 -19.43 13.04
CA HIS A 55 5.17 -19.59 12.38
C HIS A 55 5.17 -18.98 10.96
N SER A 56 4.08 -19.11 10.20
CA SER A 56 3.96 -18.51 8.87
C SER A 56 4.01 -16.97 8.92
N HIS A 57 3.38 -16.35 9.93
CA HIS A 57 3.46 -14.89 10.10
C HIS A 57 4.87 -14.40 10.47
N MET A 58 5.65 -15.18 11.23
CA MET A 58 7.04 -14.82 11.55
C MET A 58 7.93 -14.81 10.31
N LEU A 59 7.78 -15.77 9.41
CA LEU A 59 8.55 -15.85 8.16
C LEU A 59 8.23 -14.67 7.22
N GLU A 60 6.98 -14.23 7.18
CA GLU A 60 6.56 -13.09 6.38
C GLU A 60 7.15 -11.77 6.92
N LEU A 61 7.14 -11.59 8.25
CA LEU A 61 7.78 -10.44 8.90
C LEU A 61 9.31 -10.42 8.68
N GLU A 62 9.97 -11.57 8.76
CA GLU A 62 11.41 -11.66 8.48
C GLU A 62 11.74 -11.29 7.03
N ALA A 63 10.90 -11.70 6.07
CA ALA A 63 11.04 -11.32 4.67
C ALA A 63 10.85 -9.82 4.45
N GLN A 64 9.88 -9.19 5.11
CA GLN A 64 9.67 -7.74 5.06
C GLN A 64 10.83 -6.95 5.68
N VAL A 65 11.36 -7.41 6.82
CA VAL A 65 12.53 -6.80 7.46
C VAL A 65 13.78 -6.93 6.59
N ALA A 66 13.97 -8.08 5.93
CA ALA A 66 15.08 -8.28 5.00
C ALA A 66 14.99 -7.35 3.78
N LEU A 67 13.80 -7.15 3.24
CA LEU A 67 13.53 -6.21 2.14
C LEU A 67 13.85 -4.76 2.54
N MET A 68 13.36 -4.32 3.70
CA MET A 68 13.63 -2.97 4.21
C MET A 68 15.12 -2.75 4.51
N ARG A 69 15.85 -3.77 5.00
CA ARG A 69 17.31 -3.68 5.19
C ARG A 69 18.06 -3.57 3.87
N ALA A 70 17.65 -4.31 2.84
CA ALA A 70 18.24 -4.22 1.51
C ALA A 70 18.03 -2.84 0.87
N GLU A 71 16.91 -2.20 1.11
CA GLU A 71 16.65 -0.81 0.69
C GLU A 71 17.49 0.19 1.48
N GLN A 72 17.62 0.02 2.80
CA GLN A 72 18.48 0.88 3.62
C GLN A 72 19.96 0.80 3.22
N GLU A 73 20.46 -0.35 2.74
CA GLU A 73 21.83 -0.49 2.24
C GLU A 73 22.08 0.24 0.92
N ARG A 74 21.02 0.53 0.13
CA ARG A 74 21.12 1.31 -1.12
C ARG A 74 21.35 2.81 -0.87
N ILE A 75 20.82 3.34 0.25
CA ILE A 75 20.94 4.77 0.59
C ILE A 75 22.41 5.21 0.72
N PRO A 76 23.29 4.53 1.48
CA PRO A 76 24.69 4.92 1.56
C PRO A 76 25.46 4.77 0.24
N ALA A 77 25.05 3.86 -0.63
CA ALA A 77 25.64 3.72 -1.96
C ALA A 77 25.27 4.90 -2.88
N LEU A 78 24.05 5.38 -2.82
CA LEU A 78 23.58 6.56 -3.53
C LEU A 78 24.24 7.84 -3.01
N LEU A 79 24.34 7.98 -1.68
CA LEU A 79 25.04 9.12 -1.05
C LEU A 79 26.52 9.17 -1.44
N ARG A 80 27.21 8.02 -1.52
CA ARG A 80 28.60 7.96 -2.01
C ARG A 80 28.71 8.37 -3.49
N ARG A 81 27.76 7.96 -4.34
CA ARG A 81 27.73 8.39 -5.75
C ARG A 81 27.47 9.89 -5.88
N LEU A 82 26.55 10.44 -5.08
CA LEU A 82 26.31 11.88 -5.00
C LEU A 82 27.59 12.64 -4.61
N GLY A 83 28.29 12.24 -3.54
CA GLY A 83 29.55 12.84 -3.12
C GLY A 83 30.65 12.76 -4.19
N THR A 84 30.68 11.67 -4.98
CA THR A 84 31.63 11.54 -6.09
C THR A 84 31.28 12.52 -7.23
N VAL A 85 30.03 12.69 -7.56
CA VAL A 85 29.59 13.65 -8.58
C VAL A 85 29.85 15.08 -8.10
N GLU A 86 29.58 15.40 -6.84
CA GLU A 86 29.86 16.72 -6.26
C GLU A 86 31.36 17.04 -6.29
N SER A 87 32.22 16.06 -5.95
CA SER A 87 33.67 16.27 -6.01
C SER A 87 34.18 16.48 -7.45
N GLN A 88 33.67 15.69 -8.41
CA GLN A 88 33.99 15.87 -9.83
C GLN A 88 33.54 17.24 -10.35
N TYR A 89 32.38 17.70 -9.90
CA TYR A 89 31.84 19.01 -10.24
C TYR A 89 32.71 20.16 -9.65
N ALA A 90 33.15 20.00 -8.40
CA ALA A 90 34.05 20.94 -7.77
C ALA A 90 35.43 20.99 -8.48
N ASP A 91 35.95 19.84 -8.90
CA ASP A 91 37.23 19.76 -9.66
C ASP A 91 37.11 20.46 -11.03
N ILE A 92 36.02 20.24 -11.75
CA ILE A 92 35.72 20.91 -13.01
C ILE A 92 35.64 22.42 -12.79
N ARG A 93 34.94 22.87 -11.77
CA ARG A 93 34.83 24.30 -11.45
C ARG A 93 36.19 24.92 -11.13
N ASN A 94 37.01 24.25 -10.34
CA ASN A 94 38.34 24.70 -10.00
C ASN A 94 39.29 24.81 -11.22
N LEU A 95 39.10 23.91 -12.22
CA LEU A 95 39.85 23.99 -13.49
C LEU A 95 39.48 25.24 -14.32
N PHE A 96 38.23 25.67 -14.27
CA PHE A 96 37.81 26.90 -14.97
C PHE A 96 38.17 28.17 -14.19
N ASP A 97 38.24 28.10 -12.84
CA ASP A 97 38.64 29.24 -12.02
C ASP A 97 40.19 29.46 -12.04
N ALA A 98 40.98 28.42 -12.37
CA ALA A 98 42.45 28.48 -12.36
C ALA A 98 43.07 29.21 -13.58
N ASP A 99 42.34 29.40 -14.65
CA ASP A 99 42.88 29.98 -15.89
C ASP A 99 42.76 31.52 -15.98
N GLY A 100 42.35 32.21 -14.91
CA GLY A 100 42.42 33.70 -14.81
C GLY A 100 41.85 34.50 -15.95
N SER A 101 41.33 33.87 -16.98
CA SER A 101 40.56 34.48 -18.05
C SER A 101 39.13 34.56 -17.59
N GLY A 102 38.70 35.74 -17.17
CA GLY A 102 37.33 36.00 -16.72
C GLY A 102 36.33 35.24 -17.58
N ALA A 103 35.85 34.12 -17.04
CA ALA A 103 34.76 33.38 -17.65
C ALA A 103 33.62 34.36 -17.86
N PRO A 104 32.98 34.39 -19.04
CA PRO A 104 31.81 35.21 -19.22
C PRO A 104 30.82 34.87 -18.11
N SER A 105 30.36 35.88 -17.39
CA SER A 105 29.34 35.80 -16.35
C SER A 105 28.00 35.23 -16.86
N GLU A 106 27.98 34.66 -18.05
CA GLU A 106 26.82 34.02 -18.70
C GLU A 106 26.82 32.46 -18.65
N LEU A 107 27.91 31.81 -18.15
CA LEU A 107 27.83 30.39 -17.88
C LEU A 107 27.28 30.17 -16.46
N TRP A 108 26.06 30.64 -16.23
CA TRP A 108 25.33 30.35 -15.03
C TRP A 108 24.92 28.88 -15.09
N LEU A 109 25.67 28.03 -14.40
CA LEU A 109 25.25 26.67 -14.12
C LEU A 109 24.31 26.71 -12.90
N PRO A 110 23.04 26.32 -13.05
CA PRO A 110 22.11 26.32 -11.95
C PRO A 110 22.60 25.40 -10.84
N PRO A 111 22.31 25.70 -9.55
CA PRO A 111 22.67 24.87 -8.44
C PRO A 111 22.12 23.44 -8.62
N PRO A 112 22.80 22.42 -8.06
CA PRO A 112 22.28 21.04 -8.08
C PRO A 112 20.85 21.02 -7.50
N GLY A 113 19.89 20.59 -8.28
CA GLY A 113 18.45 20.70 -7.99
C GLY A 113 17.72 21.69 -8.91
N ALA A 114 18.42 22.59 -9.60
CA ALA A 114 17.80 23.47 -10.59
C ALA A 114 17.82 22.91 -12.03
N LEU A 115 18.42 21.72 -12.25
CA LEU A 115 18.50 21.07 -13.58
C LEU A 115 17.15 20.49 -14.07
N ASN A 116 16.09 20.64 -13.29
CA ASN A 116 14.75 20.24 -13.74
C ASN A 116 13.87 21.43 -14.17
N ARG A 117 14.49 22.61 -14.40
CA ARG A 117 13.83 23.72 -15.08
C ARG A 117 14.11 23.64 -16.58
N SER A 118 13.58 22.60 -17.23
CA SER A 118 13.45 22.62 -18.68
C SER A 118 12.57 23.83 -19.02
N SER A 119 13.12 24.72 -19.84
CA SER A 119 12.45 25.85 -20.49
C SER A 119 11.29 25.33 -21.36
N GLY A 120 10.18 24.95 -20.72
CA GLY A 120 8.88 24.74 -21.33
C GLY A 120 8.03 25.96 -21.04
N THR A 121 7.73 26.70 -22.03
CA THR A 121 6.75 27.78 -22.06
C THR A 121 5.44 27.29 -21.43
N ASP A 122 4.95 28.04 -20.42
CA ASP A 122 3.59 27.99 -19.87
C ASP A 122 3.28 27.00 -18.72
N GLU A 123 4.28 26.41 -18.02
CA GLU A 123 4.04 25.43 -16.92
C GLU A 123 3.81 26.07 -15.53
N GLY A 124 3.64 27.36 -15.42
CA GLY A 124 3.48 28.09 -14.17
C GLY A 124 2.08 28.67 -13.91
N ARG A 125 1.12 28.47 -14.82
CA ARG A 125 -0.28 28.83 -14.61
C ARG A 125 -1.09 27.56 -14.46
N GLY A 126 -1.97 27.53 -13.45
CA GLY A 126 -2.94 26.46 -13.27
C GLY A 126 -3.68 26.16 -14.57
N GLY A 127 -3.94 24.92 -14.84
CA GLY A 127 -4.57 24.46 -16.08
C GLY A 127 -5.39 23.20 -15.87
N GLN A 128 -6.00 22.74 -16.96
CA GLN A 128 -6.73 21.47 -16.97
C GLN A 128 -5.83 20.34 -16.47
N PRO A 129 -6.27 19.51 -15.49
CA PRO A 129 -5.50 18.38 -15.00
C PRO A 129 -5.50 17.24 -16.02
N ASP A 130 -4.44 17.17 -16.84
CA ASP A 130 -4.26 16.21 -17.92
C ASP A 130 -3.12 15.20 -17.63
N GLY A 131 -2.38 15.39 -16.53
CA GLY A 131 -1.29 14.52 -16.11
C GLY A 131 -1.78 13.26 -15.37
N TRP A 132 -1.24 12.08 -15.70
CA TRP A 132 -1.47 10.87 -14.92
C TRP A 132 -0.92 11.03 -13.50
N PRO A 133 -1.73 10.74 -12.44
CA PRO A 133 -1.39 11.08 -11.06
C PRO A 133 -0.34 10.17 -10.41
N LEU A 134 0.25 9.23 -11.15
CA LEU A 134 1.23 8.27 -10.64
C LEU A 134 2.47 8.24 -11.54
N THR A 135 3.59 7.74 -11.00
CA THR A 135 4.79 7.46 -11.79
C THR A 135 4.65 6.19 -12.63
N GLU A 136 3.81 5.27 -12.19
CA GLU A 136 3.54 3.98 -12.82
C GLU A 136 2.09 3.94 -13.31
N PRO A 137 1.77 3.11 -14.30
CA PRO A 137 0.39 3.03 -14.82
C PRO A 137 -0.63 2.66 -13.75
N GLY A 138 -0.28 1.77 -12.82
CA GLY A 138 -1.21 1.17 -11.87
C GLY A 138 -2.29 0.31 -12.54
N PHE A 139 -3.23 -0.19 -11.78
CA PHE A 139 -4.36 -0.95 -12.28
C PHE A 139 -5.68 -0.29 -11.84
N ILE A 140 -6.50 0.14 -12.80
CA ILE A 140 -7.81 0.77 -12.51
C ILE A 140 -8.75 -0.29 -11.95
N THR A 141 -9.15 -0.13 -10.68
CA THR A 141 -10.04 -1.06 -9.97
C THR A 141 -11.48 -0.57 -9.92
N ARG A 142 -11.67 0.76 -9.88
CA ARG A 142 -12.99 1.37 -9.82
C ARG A 142 -12.99 2.69 -10.59
N ARG A 143 -14.06 2.94 -11.35
CA ARG A 143 -14.24 4.19 -12.09
C ARG A 143 -15.30 5.05 -11.43
N LEU A 144 -15.41 6.30 -11.86
CA LEU A 144 -16.50 7.19 -11.50
C LEU A 144 -17.84 6.51 -11.74
N LEU A 145 -18.70 6.56 -10.73
CA LEU A 145 -20.10 6.14 -10.80
C LEU A 145 -20.96 7.23 -10.12
N ALA A 146 -21.63 8.04 -10.92
CA ALA A 146 -22.32 9.23 -10.44
C ALA A 146 -23.54 8.93 -9.57
N ASP A 147 -24.27 7.81 -9.80
CA ASP A 147 -25.54 7.51 -9.17
C ASP A 147 -25.64 6.07 -8.66
N GLY A 148 -26.45 5.85 -7.58
CA GLY A 148 -26.80 4.54 -7.04
C GLY A 148 -26.23 4.26 -5.66
N GLU A 149 -26.56 3.07 -5.10
CA GLU A 149 -26.10 2.64 -3.76
C GLU A 149 -24.59 2.45 -3.67
N GLN A 150 -23.88 2.47 -4.79
CA GLN A 150 -22.42 2.32 -4.89
C GLN A 150 -21.78 3.52 -5.60
N ALA A 151 -22.37 4.72 -5.46
CA ALA A 151 -21.80 5.93 -6.02
C ALA A 151 -20.30 6.05 -5.62
N HIS A 152 -19.48 6.44 -6.59
CA HIS A 152 -18.03 6.58 -6.42
C HIS A 152 -17.55 7.83 -7.15
N PRO A 153 -17.09 8.86 -6.43
CA PRO A 153 -16.84 10.18 -7.02
C PRO A 153 -15.51 10.30 -7.76
N GLY A 154 -14.79 9.21 -8.00
CA GLY A 154 -13.46 9.29 -8.57
C GLY A 154 -12.99 8.02 -9.29
N LEU A 155 -11.69 7.90 -9.39
CA LEU A 155 -10.95 6.81 -9.99
C LEU A 155 -10.08 6.12 -8.94
N ASP A 156 -10.28 4.81 -8.71
CA ASP A 156 -9.41 4.03 -7.86
C ASP A 156 -8.36 3.30 -8.71
N ILE A 157 -7.10 3.52 -8.37
CA ILE A 157 -5.95 2.94 -9.06
C ILE A 157 -5.15 2.11 -8.08
N ALA A 158 -5.24 0.78 -8.17
CA ALA A 158 -4.44 -0.13 -7.35
C ALA A 158 -2.95 0.04 -7.69
N ILE A 159 -2.16 0.27 -6.63
CA ILE A 159 -0.71 0.48 -6.72
C ILE A 159 -0.08 0.13 -5.36
N PRO A 160 1.14 -0.40 -5.31
CA PRO A 160 1.82 -0.69 -4.06
C PRO A 160 1.94 0.52 -3.14
N THR A 161 1.87 0.30 -1.83
CA THR A 161 2.12 1.34 -0.82
C THR A 161 3.52 1.93 -1.01
N GLY A 162 3.63 3.28 -0.94
CA GLY A 162 4.90 3.99 -1.08
C GLY A 162 5.23 4.41 -2.53
N SER A 163 4.36 4.12 -3.51
CA SER A 163 4.51 4.64 -4.88
C SER A 163 4.27 6.15 -4.90
N TYR A 164 4.98 6.86 -5.79
CA TYR A 164 4.88 8.32 -5.86
C TYR A 164 3.56 8.77 -6.49
N ILE A 165 2.84 9.62 -5.77
CA ILE A 165 1.67 10.35 -6.25
C ILE A 165 2.13 11.72 -6.73
N ARG A 166 1.69 12.13 -7.93
CA ARG A 166 2.09 13.37 -8.59
C ARG A 166 0.89 14.27 -8.89
N ALA A 167 1.11 15.56 -8.84
CA ALA A 167 0.10 16.54 -9.25
C ALA A 167 -0.24 16.40 -10.73
N ALA A 168 -1.54 16.30 -11.06
CA ALA A 168 -2.04 16.14 -12.43
C ALA A 168 -1.89 17.44 -13.27
N ALA A 169 -1.83 18.59 -12.60
CA ALA A 169 -1.51 19.90 -13.19
C ALA A 169 -0.77 20.77 -12.17
N ALA A 170 -0.24 21.90 -12.60
CA ALA A 170 0.26 22.93 -11.69
C ALA A 170 -0.90 23.56 -10.92
N GLY A 171 -0.67 23.98 -9.68
CA GLY A 171 -1.70 24.58 -8.84
C GLY A 171 -1.24 24.87 -7.42
N ARG A 172 -2.20 25.20 -6.56
CA ARG A 172 -1.97 25.51 -5.15
C ARG A 172 -2.65 24.45 -4.28
N VAL A 173 -1.94 23.97 -3.28
CA VAL A 173 -2.48 23.06 -2.27
C VAL A 173 -3.49 23.83 -1.40
N VAL A 174 -4.76 23.46 -1.48
CA VAL A 174 -5.86 24.10 -0.74
C VAL A 174 -6.28 23.30 0.48
N GLU A 175 -5.90 22.02 0.57
CA GLU A 175 -6.22 21.19 1.72
C GLU A 175 -5.21 20.04 1.85
N VAL A 176 -4.81 19.76 3.08
CA VAL A 176 -4.01 18.58 3.45
C VAL A 176 -4.67 17.94 4.66
N GLY A 177 -5.22 16.75 4.52
CA GLY A 177 -5.84 15.99 5.59
C GLY A 177 -4.98 14.84 6.06
N GLU A 178 -4.86 14.68 7.39
CA GLU A 178 -3.97 13.65 7.98
C GLU A 178 -4.71 12.46 8.58
N ALA A 179 -5.99 12.62 8.94
CA ALA A 179 -6.76 11.64 9.70
C ALA A 179 -8.26 11.66 9.37
N ASP A 180 -8.62 11.88 8.10
CA ASP A 180 -9.99 11.78 7.66
C ASP A 180 -10.48 10.31 7.70
N SER A 181 -11.73 10.08 8.11
CA SER A 181 -12.29 8.75 8.25
C SER A 181 -12.51 8.06 6.89
N ILE A 182 -12.82 8.83 5.86
CA ILE A 182 -13.08 8.35 4.50
C ILE A 182 -11.80 8.37 3.68
N PHE A 183 -11.21 9.56 3.48
CA PHE A 183 -10.04 9.76 2.61
C PHE A 183 -8.70 9.39 3.25
N GLY A 184 -8.65 9.25 4.60
CA GLY A 184 -7.42 9.02 5.33
C GLY A 184 -6.48 10.22 5.24
N LYS A 185 -5.24 10.00 4.76
CA LYS A 185 -4.34 11.09 4.38
C LYS A 185 -4.60 11.48 2.95
N TYR A 186 -4.82 12.76 2.71
CA TYR A 186 -5.13 13.27 1.38
C TYR A 186 -4.58 14.66 1.12
N VAL A 187 -4.47 15.00 -0.16
CA VAL A 187 -4.11 16.33 -0.65
C VAL A 187 -5.17 16.79 -1.64
N ARG A 188 -5.56 18.06 -1.54
CA ARG A 188 -6.42 18.72 -2.52
C ARG A 188 -5.69 19.91 -3.13
N ILE A 189 -5.71 20.01 -4.47
CA ILE A 189 -5.00 21.02 -5.23
C ILE A 189 -6.00 21.79 -6.07
N ASP A 190 -5.99 23.12 -5.97
CA ASP A 190 -6.69 24.04 -6.86
C ASP A 190 -5.77 24.38 -8.05
N HIS A 191 -6.23 24.09 -9.25
CA HIS A 191 -5.49 24.31 -10.50
C HIS A 191 -5.90 25.58 -11.21
N GLU A 192 -6.69 26.43 -10.56
CA GLU A 192 -7.35 27.59 -11.20
C GLU A 192 -8.37 27.14 -12.27
N ASN A 193 -9.01 28.08 -12.96
CA ASN A 193 -10.01 27.78 -14.00
C ASN A 193 -11.14 26.83 -13.56
N GLY A 194 -11.44 26.76 -12.23
CA GLY A 194 -12.47 25.93 -11.65
C GLY A 194 -12.11 24.44 -11.43
N TYR A 195 -10.90 24.02 -11.80
CA TYR A 195 -10.43 22.66 -11.59
C TYR A 195 -9.82 22.48 -10.19
N VAL A 196 -10.26 21.42 -9.51
CA VAL A 196 -9.70 20.96 -8.24
C VAL A 196 -9.45 19.45 -8.36
N THR A 197 -8.29 18.97 -7.87
CA THR A 197 -8.01 17.54 -7.78
C THR A 197 -7.87 17.08 -6.34
N LEU A 198 -8.30 15.85 -6.05
CA LEU A 198 -8.15 15.18 -4.76
C LEU A 198 -7.33 13.89 -4.94
N TYR A 199 -6.38 13.67 -4.03
CA TYR A 199 -5.51 12.49 -3.97
C TYR A 199 -5.63 11.91 -2.57
N ALA A 200 -6.27 10.75 -2.41
CA ALA A 200 -6.59 10.17 -1.11
C ALA A 200 -5.90 8.82 -0.85
N HIS A 201 -6.09 8.30 0.36
CA HIS A 201 -5.54 7.06 0.90
C HIS A 201 -4.01 7.02 0.95
N ALA A 202 -3.35 8.21 0.98
CA ALA A 202 -1.90 8.32 1.04
C ALA A 202 -1.33 7.73 2.34
N SER A 203 -0.12 7.18 2.27
CA SER A 203 0.65 6.80 3.47
C SER A 203 1.39 8.01 4.06
N HIS A 204 1.81 8.94 3.20
CA HIS A 204 2.52 10.16 3.57
C HIS A 204 2.19 11.28 2.59
N THR A 205 2.04 12.51 3.10
CA THR A 205 1.88 13.74 2.32
C THR A 205 3.20 14.51 2.35
N SER A 206 3.68 14.97 1.18
CA SER A 206 4.99 15.63 1.04
C SER A 206 4.87 17.14 0.86
N VAL A 207 3.65 17.67 0.83
CA VAL A 207 3.33 19.09 0.59
C VAL A 207 2.54 19.66 1.76
N GLN A 208 2.51 21.00 1.85
CA GLN A 208 1.82 21.74 2.91
C GLN A 208 0.70 22.63 2.33
N LEU A 209 -0.25 22.97 3.19
CA LEU A 209 -1.33 23.90 2.85
C LEU A 209 -0.78 25.24 2.33
N GLY A 210 -1.27 25.70 1.18
CA GLY A 210 -0.85 26.95 0.52
C GLY A 210 0.38 26.83 -0.35
N GLU A 211 1.03 25.67 -0.41
CA GLU A 211 2.20 25.41 -1.26
C GLU A 211 1.81 25.40 -2.74
N GLU A 212 2.66 25.98 -3.59
CA GLU A 212 2.52 25.92 -5.05
C GLU A 212 3.26 24.71 -5.58
N VAL A 213 2.55 23.88 -6.34
CA VAL A 213 3.08 22.67 -6.96
C VAL A 213 3.04 22.75 -8.46
N ARG A 214 3.99 22.10 -9.12
CA ARG A 214 4.05 21.99 -10.58
C ARG A 214 3.38 20.71 -11.05
N LYS A 215 2.97 20.69 -12.31
CA LYS A 215 2.54 19.44 -12.95
C LYS A 215 3.64 18.38 -12.81
N SER A 216 3.23 17.14 -12.47
CA SER A 216 4.10 16.00 -12.24
C SER A 216 5.02 16.08 -11.01
N GLU A 217 4.88 17.09 -10.16
CA GLU A 217 5.57 17.17 -8.87
C GLU A 217 5.05 16.10 -7.91
N VAL A 218 5.95 15.48 -7.14
CA VAL A 218 5.56 14.47 -6.14
C VAL A 218 4.95 15.16 -4.93
N ILE A 219 3.69 14.85 -4.65
CA ILE A 219 2.89 15.48 -3.59
C ILE A 219 2.61 14.54 -2.43
N ALA A 220 2.65 13.22 -2.65
CA ALA A 220 2.36 12.23 -1.64
C ALA A 220 2.95 10.85 -2.01
N LEU A 221 2.83 9.91 -1.08
CA LEU A 221 3.10 8.48 -1.31
C LEU A 221 1.79 7.70 -1.15
N SER A 222 1.53 6.76 -2.05
CA SER A 222 0.35 5.88 -2.00
C SER A 222 0.30 5.05 -0.72
N GLY A 223 -0.89 4.63 -0.31
CA GLY A 223 -1.10 3.87 0.91
C GLY A 223 -2.44 3.16 0.93
N SER A 224 -2.97 2.98 2.15
CA SER A 224 -4.27 2.36 2.43
C SER A 224 -4.86 2.98 3.72
N THR A 225 -4.77 4.30 3.88
CA THR A 225 -5.32 5.01 5.05
C THR A 225 -6.79 5.39 4.81
N GLY A 226 -7.57 5.63 5.88
CA GLY A 226 -9.00 5.90 5.80
C GLY A 226 -9.83 4.66 5.42
N GLU A 227 -10.93 4.84 4.70
CA GLU A 227 -11.81 3.74 4.27
C GLU A 227 -11.22 3.06 3.02
N SER A 228 -10.26 2.18 3.23
CA SER A 228 -9.54 1.47 2.17
C SER A 228 -9.37 0.00 2.51
N THR A 229 -9.68 -0.89 1.56
CA THR A 229 -9.57 -2.34 1.72
C THR A 229 -8.22 -2.90 1.24
N ALA A 230 -7.52 -2.19 0.40
CA ALA A 230 -6.22 -2.58 -0.17
C ALA A 230 -5.46 -1.32 -0.65
N PRO A 231 -4.13 -1.38 -0.79
CA PRO A 231 -3.34 -0.24 -1.27
C PRO A 231 -3.81 0.24 -2.65
N HIS A 232 -4.22 1.51 -2.72
CA HIS A 232 -4.63 2.18 -3.96
C HIS A 232 -4.53 3.70 -3.81
N LEU A 233 -4.57 4.41 -4.92
CA LEU A 233 -4.84 5.85 -4.99
C LEU A 233 -6.30 6.03 -5.35
N HIS A 234 -7.03 6.80 -4.54
CA HIS A 234 -8.31 7.37 -4.92
C HIS A 234 -8.08 8.79 -5.48
N PHE A 235 -8.48 9.00 -6.72
CA PHE A 235 -8.23 10.23 -7.48
C PHE A 235 -9.52 10.83 -8.01
N GLU A 236 -9.79 12.10 -7.65
CA GLU A 236 -10.95 12.84 -8.14
C GLU A 236 -10.50 14.08 -8.91
N ILE A 237 -11.30 14.45 -9.91
CA ILE A 237 -11.25 15.75 -10.57
C ILE A 237 -12.61 16.40 -10.43
N LEU A 238 -12.62 17.63 -9.93
CA LEU A 238 -13.80 18.47 -9.85
C LEU A 238 -13.64 19.67 -10.79
N LEU A 239 -14.69 20.02 -11.50
CA LEU A 239 -14.80 21.24 -12.28
C LEU A 239 -15.97 22.06 -11.74
N GLU A 240 -15.70 23.28 -11.26
CA GLU A 240 -16.70 24.17 -10.64
C GLU A 240 -17.47 23.50 -9.48
N GLY A 241 -16.82 22.54 -8.79
CA GLY A 241 -17.38 21.78 -7.67
C GLY A 241 -18.17 20.54 -8.04
N GLU A 242 -18.35 20.25 -9.32
CA GLU A 242 -18.96 19.00 -9.81
C GLU A 242 -17.88 17.98 -10.20
N THR A 243 -18.09 16.72 -9.86
CA THR A 243 -17.14 15.64 -10.18
C THR A 243 -17.16 15.30 -11.67
N VAL A 244 -15.99 15.24 -12.28
CA VAL A 244 -15.77 14.87 -13.69
C VAL A 244 -15.05 13.54 -13.77
N ASP A 245 -15.33 12.71 -14.77
CA ASP A 245 -14.60 11.45 -14.95
C ASP A 245 -13.13 11.74 -15.24
N PRO A 246 -12.21 11.33 -14.34
CA PRO A 246 -10.79 11.57 -14.56
C PRO A 246 -10.26 11.01 -15.89
N LEU A 247 -10.84 9.93 -16.39
CA LEU A 247 -10.39 9.28 -17.63
C LEU A 247 -10.78 10.07 -18.92
N GLU A 248 -11.62 11.09 -18.79
CA GLU A 248 -11.88 12.02 -19.91
C GLU A 248 -10.75 13.06 -20.07
N LEU A 249 -9.99 13.31 -18.99
CA LEU A 249 -8.97 14.35 -18.93
C LEU A 249 -7.55 13.78 -18.91
N VAL A 250 -7.32 12.68 -18.16
CA VAL A 250 -6.00 12.06 -18.03
C VAL A 250 -5.91 10.76 -18.81
N THR A 251 -4.77 10.52 -19.42
CA THR A 251 -4.50 9.27 -20.14
C THR A 251 -3.55 8.39 -19.32
N GLN A 252 -3.94 7.13 -19.12
CA GLN A 252 -3.06 6.14 -18.50
C GLN A 252 -1.87 5.86 -19.43
N PRO A 253 -0.63 5.95 -18.95
CA PRO A 253 0.59 5.72 -19.74
C PRO A 253 0.79 4.26 -20.15
#